data_492cadca5aee9b284b6bdf01574c6732
#
_entry.id   492cadca5aee9b284b6bdf01574c6732
#
_cell.length_a   1.000
_cell.length_b   1.000
_cell.length_c   1.000
_cell.angle_alpha   90.00
_cell.angle_beta   90.00
_cell.angle_gamma   90.00
#
_symmetry.space_group_name_H-M   'P 1'
#
loop_
_entity.id
_entity.type
_entity.pdbx_description
1 polymer ?
#
loop_
_entity_poly.entity_id
_entity_poly.type
_entity_poly.pdbx_seq_one_letter_code
_entity_poly.pdbx_strand_id
1 'polypeptide(L)'
;MHCPFCSAVDTKVIDSRLVGDGSQVRRRRQCLECHERFTTFEVAELVMPRIIKSDDSREPFDEEKLRRGMQKALEKRPVSSDNIEDSLSHIKSQLRATGEREVSAKFVGELVMGELKKLDKVAYIRFASVYRSFEDIREFGEEIARLQD
;
A
#
# COMPACT_ATOMS: atom_id res chain seq x y z
N MET A 1 -14.81 22.02 -15.35
CA MET A 1 -13.97 21.04 -16.10
C MET A 1 -14.21 21.23 -17.58
N HIS A 2 -13.17 21.40 -18.35
CA HIS A 2 -13.26 21.61 -19.78
C HIS A 2 -13.78 20.37 -20.52
N CYS A 3 -14.50 20.59 -21.61
CA CYS A 3 -14.97 19.50 -22.46
C CYS A 3 -13.79 18.81 -23.18
N PRO A 4 -13.65 17.48 -23.10
CA PRO A 4 -12.56 16.77 -23.79
C PRO A 4 -12.75 16.70 -25.33
N PHE A 5 -13.93 17.05 -25.84
CA PHE A 5 -14.24 16.99 -27.27
C PHE A 5 -14.07 18.33 -28.00
N CYS A 6 -14.55 19.42 -27.42
CA CYS A 6 -14.51 20.75 -28.04
C CYS A 6 -13.73 21.80 -27.24
N SER A 7 -13.18 21.45 -26.09
CA SER A 7 -12.43 22.33 -25.20
C SER A 7 -13.22 23.49 -24.59
N ALA A 8 -14.56 23.48 -24.72
CA ALA A 8 -15.41 24.46 -24.04
C ALA A 8 -15.13 24.49 -22.53
N VAL A 9 -15.12 25.68 -21.96
CA VAL A 9 -14.70 25.92 -20.56
C VAL A 9 -15.67 25.27 -19.57
N ASP A 10 -16.98 25.27 -19.89
CA ASP A 10 -18.03 24.84 -18.99
C ASP A 10 -18.69 23.53 -19.40
N THR A 11 -18.81 22.64 -18.42
CA THR A 11 -19.58 21.42 -18.50
C THR A 11 -20.44 21.28 -17.25
N LYS A 12 -21.61 20.67 -17.36
CA LYS A 12 -22.49 20.43 -16.20
C LYS A 12 -22.50 18.96 -15.82
N VAL A 13 -22.66 18.70 -14.51
CA VAL A 13 -22.89 17.36 -13.98
C VAL A 13 -24.39 17.04 -14.10
N ILE A 14 -24.73 15.94 -14.77
CA ILE A 14 -26.11 15.48 -14.96
C ILE A 14 -26.45 14.29 -14.08
N ASP A 15 -25.48 13.56 -13.58
CA ASP A 15 -25.67 12.44 -12.65
C ASP A 15 -24.40 12.26 -11.79
N SER A 16 -24.59 11.87 -10.54
CA SER A 16 -23.51 11.53 -9.61
C SER A 16 -23.92 10.33 -8.78
N ARG A 17 -23.03 9.36 -8.61
CA ARG A 17 -23.25 8.21 -7.73
C ARG A 17 -21.94 7.72 -7.13
N LEU A 18 -22.08 7.14 -5.93
CA LEU A 18 -20.99 6.42 -5.30
C LEU A 18 -20.79 5.07 -6.00
N VAL A 19 -19.54 4.72 -6.24
CA VAL A 19 -19.11 3.43 -6.81
C VAL A 19 -17.87 2.93 -6.05
N GLY A 20 -17.44 1.69 -6.33
CA GLY A 20 -16.28 1.11 -5.63
C GLY A 20 -16.50 1.07 -4.11
N ASP A 21 -17.63 0.53 -3.67
CA ASP A 21 -18.02 0.43 -2.25
C ASP A 21 -17.94 1.77 -1.49
N GLY A 22 -18.24 2.87 -2.19
CA GLY A 22 -18.25 4.22 -1.63
C GLY A 22 -16.90 4.94 -1.67
N SER A 23 -15.87 4.32 -2.24
CA SER A 23 -14.52 4.92 -2.32
C SER A 23 -14.33 5.91 -3.47
N GLN A 24 -15.25 5.94 -4.42
CA GLN A 24 -15.18 6.79 -5.61
C GLN A 24 -16.52 7.45 -5.90
N VAL A 25 -16.47 8.63 -6.51
CA VAL A 25 -17.66 9.30 -7.07
C VAL A 25 -17.57 9.25 -8.59
N ARG A 26 -18.54 8.58 -9.21
CA ARG A 26 -18.70 8.60 -10.68
C ARG A 26 -19.63 9.74 -11.04
N ARG A 27 -19.19 10.62 -11.95
CA ARG A 27 -20.01 11.74 -12.44
C ARG A 27 -20.23 11.61 -13.94
N ARG A 28 -21.48 11.74 -14.37
CA ARG A 28 -21.82 11.92 -15.78
C ARG A 28 -21.90 13.40 -16.07
N ARG A 29 -21.15 13.87 -17.04
CA ARG A 29 -21.09 15.28 -17.44
C ARG A 29 -21.59 15.49 -18.86
N GLN A 30 -22.08 16.69 -19.15
CA GLN A 30 -22.48 17.12 -20.48
C GLN A 30 -21.88 18.49 -20.77
N CYS A 31 -21.30 18.63 -21.97
CA CYS A 31 -20.85 19.94 -22.48
C CYS A 31 -22.05 20.84 -22.77
N LEU A 32 -21.94 22.12 -22.43
CA LEU A 32 -22.98 23.12 -22.72
C LEU A 32 -22.99 23.59 -24.19
N GLU A 33 -21.85 23.41 -24.89
CA GLU A 33 -21.70 23.84 -26.28
C GLU A 33 -21.92 22.70 -27.26
N CYS A 34 -21.08 21.63 -27.21
CA CYS A 34 -21.21 20.53 -28.18
C CYS A 34 -22.19 19.43 -27.75
N HIS A 35 -22.76 19.49 -26.53
CA HIS A 35 -23.71 18.56 -25.95
C HIS A 35 -23.22 17.12 -25.79
N GLU A 36 -21.95 16.84 -26.07
CA GLU A 36 -21.34 15.54 -25.84
C GLU A 36 -21.31 15.20 -24.34
N ARG A 37 -21.49 13.93 -24.06
CA ARG A 37 -21.51 13.39 -22.70
C ARG A 37 -20.25 12.58 -22.42
N PHE A 38 -19.69 12.75 -21.23
CA PHE A 38 -18.51 12.01 -20.79
C PHE A 38 -18.61 11.69 -19.30
N THR A 39 -17.83 10.71 -18.88
CA THR A 39 -17.80 10.26 -17.49
C THR A 39 -16.48 10.66 -16.84
N THR A 40 -16.55 11.14 -15.61
CA THR A 40 -15.39 11.42 -14.78
C THR A 40 -15.50 10.66 -13.46
N PHE A 41 -14.36 10.41 -12.83
CA PHE A 41 -14.27 9.82 -11.52
C PHE A 41 -13.54 10.76 -10.59
N GLU A 42 -14.04 10.88 -9.38
CA GLU A 42 -13.36 11.53 -8.27
C GLU A 42 -12.92 10.44 -7.30
N VAL A 43 -11.63 10.40 -7.02
CA VAL A 43 -11.01 9.46 -6.09
C VAL A 43 -10.18 10.24 -5.08
N ALA A 44 -10.09 9.75 -3.84
CA ALA A 44 -9.19 10.34 -2.86
C ALA A 44 -7.74 10.13 -3.30
N GLU A 45 -6.99 11.21 -3.44
CA GLU A 45 -5.54 11.14 -3.61
C GLU A 45 -4.90 10.89 -2.25
N LEU A 46 -4.53 9.63 -2.01
CA LEU A 46 -3.87 9.23 -0.77
C LEU A 46 -2.37 9.27 -0.98
N VAL A 47 -1.73 10.29 -0.45
CA VAL A 47 -0.28 10.44 -0.50
C VAL A 47 0.35 9.48 0.51
N MET A 48 1.17 8.56 0.00
CA MET A 48 1.99 7.68 0.84
C MET A 48 3.26 8.42 1.30
N PRO A 49 3.73 8.19 2.53
CA PRO A 49 4.97 8.80 2.98
C PRO A 49 6.16 8.31 2.15
N ARG A 50 7.17 9.16 2.00
CA ARG A 50 8.46 8.76 1.43
C ARG A 50 9.23 7.91 2.43
N ILE A 51 10.09 7.05 1.93
CA ILE A 51 10.89 6.14 2.75
C ILE A 51 12.30 6.71 2.91
N ILE A 52 12.73 6.85 4.16
CA ILE A 52 14.11 7.23 4.51
C ILE A 52 14.91 5.95 4.69
N LYS A 53 15.89 5.74 3.82
CA LYS A 53 16.79 4.59 3.89
C LYS A 53 17.85 4.74 4.99
N SER A 54 18.56 3.66 5.29
CA SER A 54 19.64 3.65 6.29
C SER A 54 20.81 4.60 5.97
N ASP A 55 21.00 4.96 4.70
CA ASP A 55 21.99 5.94 4.22
C ASP A 55 21.45 7.38 4.18
N ASP A 56 20.31 7.64 4.81
CA ASP A 56 19.56 8.90 4.81
C ASP A 56 19.04 9.35 3.44
N SER A 57 19.13 8.53 2.42
CA SER A 57 18.49 8.81 1.13
C SER A 57 16.99 8.60 1.21
N ARG A 58 16.23 9.31 0.37
CA ARG A 58 14.77 9.22 0.33
C ARG A 58 14.32 8.64 -0.99
N GLU A 59 13.41 7.66 -0.90
CA GLU A 59 12.76 7.08 -2.07
C GLU A 59 11.23 7.13 -1.90
N PRO A 60 10.46 7.18 -3.01
CA PRO A 60 9.00 7.04 -2.91
C PRO A 60 8.64 5.65 -2.39
N PHE A 61 7.48 5.55 -1.74
CA PHE A 61 6.94 4.24 -1.35
C PHE A 61 6.66 3.40 -2.60
N ASP A 62 7.20 2.17 -2.62
CA ASP A 62 7.06 1.22 -3.72
C ASP A 62 6.31 -0.03 -3.22
N GLU A 63 5.01 -0.11 -3.57
CA GLU A 63 4.15 -1.23 -3.18
C GLU A 63 4.61 -2.55 -3.78
N GLU A 64 5.11 -2.54 -5.02
CA GLU A 64 5.60 -3.76 -5.68
C GLU A 64 6.86 -4.31 -5.01
N LYS A 65 7.73 -3.44 -4.55
CA LYS A 65 8.90 -3.84 -3.76
C LYS A 65 8.49 -4.51 -2.45
N LEU A 66 7.49 -3.95 -1.78
CA LEU A 66 6.93 -4.51 -0.55
C LEU A 66 6.27 -5.88 -0.81
N ARG A 67 5.45 -5.97 -1.85
CA ARG A 67 4.79 -7.21 -2.26
C ARG A 67 5.78 -8.32 -2.54
N ARG A 68 6.82 -8.04 -3.34
CA ARG A 68 7.88 -9.00 -3.64
C ARG A 68 8.62 -9.47 -2.40
N GLY A 69 8.90 -8.58 -1.46
CA GLY A 69 9.53 -8.93 -0.18
C GLY A 69 8.68 -9.91 0.63
N MET A 70 7.38 -9.65 0.75
CA MET A 70 6.45 -10.54 1.44
C MET A 70 6.30 -11.89 0.72
N GLN A 71 6.13 -11.87 -0.60
CA GLN A 71 6.01 -13.10 -1.40
C GLN A 71 7.25 -13.99 -1.28
N LYS A 72 8.45 -13.40 -1.27
CA LYS A 72 9.70 -14.14 -1.06
C LYS A 72 9.75 -14.82 0.31
N ALA A 73 9.35 -14.13 1.35
CA ALA A 73 9.28 -14.68 2.70
C ALA A 73 8.25 -15.82 2.81
N LEU A 74 7.14 -15.69 2.08
CA LEU A 74 6.01 -16.65 2.07
C LEU A 74 6.15 -17.75 1.03
N GLU A 75 7.27 -17.81 0.30
CA GLU A 75 7.49 -18.83 -0.73
C GLU A 75 7.31 -20.25 -0.17
N LYS A 76 6.48 -21.06 -0.84
CA LYS A 76 6.11 -22.42 -0.41
C LYS A 76 5.43 -22.51 0.96
N ARG A 77 4.83 -21.43 1.42
CA ARG A 77 3.99 -21.44 2.62
C ARG A 77 2.51 -21.45 2.24
N PRO A 78 1.64 -22.07 3.06
CA PRO A 78 0.20 -22.19 2.75
C PRO A 78 -0.56 -20.90 3.08
N VAL A 79 -0.18 -19.80 2.45
CA VAL A 79 -0.81 -18.48 2.61
C VAL A 79 -1.33 -18.03 1.24
N SER A 80 -2.61 -17.66 1.20
CA SER A 80 -3.27 -17.22 -0.04
C SER A 80 -2.78 -15.86 -0.50
N SER A 81 -2.88 -15.60 -1.82
CA SER A 81 -2.61 -14.27 -2.38
C SER A 81 -3.54 -13.20 -1.80
N ASP A 82 -4.80 -13.54 -1.48
CA ASP A 82 -5.74 -12.61 -0.88
C ASP A 82 -5.27 -12.15 0.51
N ASN A 83 -4.75 -13.06 1.33
CA ASN A 83 -4.19 -12.72 2.64
C ASN A 83 -2.95 -11.81 2.52
N ILE A 84 -2.14 -11.99 1.47
CA ILE A 84 -1.01 -11.11 1.19
C ILE A 84 -1.50 -9.70 0.83
N GLU A 85 -2.50 -9.59 -0.05
CA GLU A 85 -3.08 -8.30 -0.45
C GLU A 85 -3.76 -7.59 0.74
N ASP A 86 -4.46 -8.31 1.61
CA ASP A 86 -5.05 -7.76 2.83
C ASP A 86 -3.96 -7.20 3.77
N SER A 87 -2.86 -7.92 3.94
CA SER A 87 -1.72 -7.46 4.74
C SER A 87 -1.05 -6.22 4.14
N LEU A 88 -0.90 -6.16 2.81
CA LEU A 88 -0.38 -4.97 2.11
C LEU A 88 -1.30 -3.77 2.31
N SER A 89 -2.60 -3.96 2.20
CA SER A 89 -3.60 -2.92 2.44
C SER A 89 -3.55 -2.41 3.87
N HIS A 90 -3.37 -3.30 4.84
CA HIS A 90 -3.23 -2.95 6.25
C HIS A 90 -1.96 -2.14 6.51
N ILE A 91 -0.81 -2.56 5.96
CA ILE A 91 0.46 -1.81 6.06
C ILE A 91 0.30 -0.41 5.48
N LYS A 92 -0.29 -0.29 4.27
CA LYS A 92 -0.54 1.02 3.64
C LYS A 92 -1.43 1.90 4.50
N SER A 93 -2.48 1.35 5.08
CA SER A 93 -3.37 2.06 6.00
C SER A 93 -2.63 2.59 7.23
N GLN A 94 -1.77 1.77 7.84
CA GLN A 94 -0.95 2.18 8.97
C GLN A 94 0.05 3.29 8.62
N LEU A 95 0.68 3.21 7.43
CA LEU A 95 1.58 4.25 6.94
C LEU A 95 0.86 5.58 6.75
N ARG A 96 -0.34 5.58 6.18
CA ARG A 96 -1.16 6.79 6.02
C ARG A 96 -1.60 7.35 7.36
N ALA A 97 -1.94 6.48 8.32
CA ALA A 97 -2.42 6.88 9.64
C ALA A 97 -1.34 7.60 10.47
N THR A 98 -0.06 7.48 10.13
CA THR A 98 1.01 8.25 10.80
C THR A 98 0.86 9.75 10.60
N GLY A 99 0.26 10.18 9.48
CA GLY A 99 0.19 11.59 9.08
C GLY A 99 1.54 12.20 8.69
N GLU A 100 2.61 11.41 8.71
CA GLU A 100 3.97 11.86 8.39
C GLU A 100 4.21 11.89 6.88
N ARG A 101 5.04 12.85 6.44
CA ARG A 101 5.47 12.94 5.05
C ARG A 101 6.57 11.94 4.71
N GLU A 102 7.33 11.54 5.71
CA GLU A 102 8.46 10.62 5.61
C GLU A 102 8.44 9.64 6.78
N VAL A 103 8.78 8.38 6.51
CA VAL A 103 8.95 7.34 7.52
C VAL A 103 10.23 6.57 7.26
N SER A 104 10.85 6.02 8.30
CA SER A 104 12.05 5.21 8.14
C SER A 104 11.75 3.86 7.48
N ALA A 105 12.69 3.34 6.71
CA ALA A 105 12.63 1.97 6.19
C ALA A 105 12.51 0.94 7.33
N LYS A 106 13.12 1.22 8.48
CA LYS A 106 13.00 0.39 9.68
C LYS A 106 11.55 0.29 10.15
N PHE A 107 10.82 1.40 10.19
CA PHE A 107 9.41 1.39 10.58
C PHE A 107 8.57 0.54 9.61
N VAL A 108 8.80 0.67 8.30
CA VAL A 108 8.12 -0.18 7.31
C VAL A 108 8.44 -1.65 7.52
N GLY A 109 9.70 -1.98 7.77
CA GLY A 109 10.13 -3.34 8.08
C GLY A 109 9.45 -3.93 9.31
N GLU A 110 9.28 -3.15 10.37
CA GLU A 110 8.55 -3.59 11.58
C GLU A 110 7.06 -3.85 11.29
N LEU A 111 6.43 -3.05 10.43
CA LEU A 111 5.06 -3.30 9.99
C LEU A 111 4.95 -4.61 9.20
N VAL A 112 5.88 -4.87 8.28
CA VAL A 112 5.95 -6.12 7.52
C VAL A 112 6.12 -7.31 8.46
N MET A 113 7.02 -7.23 9.41
CA MET A 113 7.25 -8.28 10.41
C MET A 113 6.00 -8.55 11.24
N GLY A 114 5.28 -7.50 11.64
CA GLY A 114 4.01 -7.63 12.35
C GLY A 114 2.95 -8.41 11.55
N GLU A 115 2.82 -8.13 10.26
CA GLU A 115 1.89 -8.86 9.38
C GLU A 115 2.35 -10.30 9.13
N LEU A 116 3.62 -10.53 8.83
CA LEU A 116 4.17 -11.87 8.63
C LEU A 116 4.01 -12.76 9.87
N LYS A 117 4.19 -12.21 11.06
CA LYS A 117 3.97 -12.93 12.32
C LYS A 117 2.55 -13.49 12.45
N LYS A 118 1.55 -12.74 11.95
CA LYS A 118 0.16 -13.18 11.94
C LYS A 118 -0.12 -14.23 10.86
N LEU A 119 0.53 -14.10 9.71
CA LEU A 119 0.30 -14.97 8.55
C LEU A 119 0.99 -16.33 8.69
N ASP A 120 2.30 -16.32 8.97
CA ASP A 120 3.13 -17.53 9.01
C ASP A 120 4.43 -17.28 9.78
N LYS A 121 4.63 -18.00 10.85
CA LYS A 121 5.81 -17.84 11.73
C LYS A 121 7.14 -18.17 11.03
N VAL A 122 7.13 -19.10 10.07
CA VAL A 122 8.34 -19.43 9.29
C VAL A 122 8.69 -18.27 8.33
N ALA A 123 7.70 -17.70 7.67
CA ALA A 123 7.91 -16.51 6.83
C ALA A 123 8.43 -15.32 7.63
N TYR A 124 7.91 -15.14 8.85
CA TYR A 124 8.43 -14.14 9.79
C TYR A 124 9.93 -14.32 10.05
N ILE A 125 10.36 -15.53 10.38
CA ILE A 125 11.78 -15.83 10.66
C ILE A 125 12.65 -15.61 9.43
N ARG A 126 12.19 -16.02 8.24
CA ARG A 126 12.90 -15.77 6.97
C ARG A 126 13.13 -14.28 6.73
N PHE A 127 12.09 -13.49 6.89
CA PHE A 127 12.18 -12.05 6.73
C PHE A 127 13.07 -11.41 7.80
N ALA A 128 12.88 -11.78 9.07
CA ALA A 128 13.65 -11.27 10.18
C ALA A 128 15.16 -11.56 10.03
N SER A 129 15.52 -12.74 9.52
CA SER A 129 16.93 -13.13 9.32
C SER A 129 17.68 -12.23 8.34
N VAL A 130 16.97 -11.73 7.31
CA VAL A 130 17.54 -10.78 6.34
C VAL A 130 17.43 -9.34 6.85
N TYR A 131 16.27 -8.98 7.36
CA TYR A 131 15.95 -7.61 7.78
C TYR A 131 16.80 -7.17 9.01
N ARG A 132 16.95 -8.04 10.00
CA ARG A 132 17.73 -7.76 11.22
C ARG A 132 19.21 -8.09 11.11
N SER A 133 19.62 -8.73 10.02
CA SER A 133 21.02 -9.11 9.73
C SER A 133 21.66 -9.82 10.93
N PHE A 134 21.08 -10.95 11.35
CA PHE A 134 21.62 -11.74 12.46
C PHE A 134 23.09 -12.11 12.23
N GLU A 135 23.93 -11.87 13.23
CA GLU A 135 25.35 -12.13 13.18
C GLU A 135 25.71 -13.54 13.66
N ASP A 136 24.90 -14.12 14.54
CA ASP A 136 25.13 -15.47 15.04
C ASP A 136 23.83 -16.29 15.24
N ILE A 137 24.01 -17.59 15.50
CA ILE A 137 22.91 -18.54 15.71
C ILE A 137 22.11 -18.23 16.99
N ARG A 138 22.69 -17.59 17.98
CA ARG A 138 22.00 -17.25 19.23
C ARG A 138 20.92 -16.21 19.02
N GLU A 139 21.22 -15.17 18.24
CA GLU A 139 20.24 -14.14 17.89
C GLU A 139 19.06 -14.76 17.14
N PHE A 140 19.32 -15.69 16.24
CA PHE A 140 18.30 -16.46 15.54
C PHE A 140 17.44 -17.29 16.49
N GLY A 141 18.07 -17.99 17.46
CA GLY A 141 17.39 -18.76 18.49
C GLY A 141 16.52 -17.91 19.41
N GLU A 142 17.00 -16.75 19.82
CA GLU A 142 16.23 -15.78 20.63
C GLU A 142 14.98 -15.29 19.92
N GLU A 143 15.08 -15.02 18.62
CA GLU A 143 13.93 -14.58 17.83
C GLU A 143 12.89 -15.70 17.68
N ILE A 144 13.32 -16.95 17.51
CA ILE A 144 12.43 -18.12 17.51
C ILE A 144 11.73 -18.28 18.86
N ALA A 145 12.46 -18.14 19.96
CA ALA A 145 11.89 -18.24 21.30
C ALA A 145 10.78 -17.21 21.54
N ARG A 146 10.96 -15.95 21.10
CA ARG A 146 9.95 -14.89 21.20
C ARG A 146 8.68 -15.16 20.39
N LEU A 147 8.73 -16.06 19.40
CA LEU A 147 7.55 -16.45 18.61
C LEU A 147 6.74 -17.56 19.26
N GLN A 148 7.30 -18.26 20.26
CA GLN A 148 6.63 -19.36 20.94
C GLN A 148 5.78 -18.87 22.13
N ASP A 149 6.09 -17.70 22.65
CA ASP A 149 5.31 -17.00 23.69
C ASP A 149 4.14 -16.22 23.06
#